data_9af2e86415beca08dfe3ef4136c866b2
#
_entry.id   9af2e86415beca08dfe3ef4136c866b2
#
_cell.length_a   1.000
_cell.length_b   1.000
_cell.length_c   1.000
_cell.angle_alpha   90.00
_cell.angle_beta   90.00
_cell.angle_gamma   90.00
#
_symmetry.space_group_name_H-M   'P 1'
#
loop_
_entity.id
_entity.type
_entity.pdbx_description
1 polymer ?
#
loop_
_entity_poly.entity_id
_entity_poly.type
_entity_poly.pdbx_seq_one_letter_code
_entity_poly.pdbx_strand_id
1 'polypeptide(L)'
;MQQWKRCAVALSAGWMLASSAFAAGEPVRVALIEGMSGPFANAGAAVERNLRFGVEQVNAAGGVKLRDGAHPLELVVLDSKGSPEEALVQLRAAAERHIGFVAQGNSSAVAAALVAALDKLNARNPDSRMLFVNYSADDPALTGARCSFWHSRFDAHAGMRMAALADVMARDRALRKVYLLNQDYSFGHDVSTLARQALAERRPDVTIAGDEFHPIGRIKDFSPYIAKIRASGADAVVTGNWGNDLTLLVKAAREQGLNAKFYTFYGNSLGAPAALGDAGVGRVIAVADWHPNAGGAKSDAFYRAFRTRFPAAQDDYPVRRMSMMIEMLAAAMTRAGSADPVAVARALEGLSFDDGFHASTMRAQDHQLIQPLYVMEMDKAGTPGVRFDNEGSGYGFRTVLAVPAQRTPMPSTCSMTRP
;
A
#
# COMPACT_ATOMS: atom_id res chain seq x y z
N MET A 1 58.66 64.79 -26.79
CA MET A 1 57.47 64.10 -27.30
C MET A 1 57.05 63.04 -26.30
N GLN A 2 56.12 63.40 -25.38
CA GLN A 2 55.63 62.53 -24.28
C GLN A 2 54.23 62.06 -24.65
N GLN A 3 54.06 60.74 -24.74
CA GLN A 3 52.72 60.11 -24.95
C GLN A 3 52.14 59.79 -23.57
N TRP A 4 50.99 60.36 -23.28
CA TRP A 4 50.18 60.05 -22.11
C TRP A 4 49.30 58.81 -22.42
N LYS A 5 49.50 57.73 -21.65
CA LYS A 5 48.62 56.58 -21.61
C LYS A 5 47.49 56.83 -20.60
N ARG A 6 46.26 56.89 -21.09
CA ARG A 6 45.04 56.92 -20.29
C ARG A 6 44.68 55.49 -19.89
N CYS A 7 44.74 55.19 -18.61
CA CYS A 7 44.15 53.97 -18.04
C CYS A 7 42.64 54.19 -17.84
N ALA A 8 41.79 53.42 -18.53
CA ALA A 8 40.38 53.33 -18.27
C ALA A 8 40.14 52.24 -17.23
N VAL A 9 39.68 52.62 -16.02
CA VAL A 9 39.21 51.69 -14.98
C VAL A 9 37.76 51.36 -15.28
N ALA A 10 37.51 50.10 -15.71
CA ALA A 10 36.14 49.56 -15.84
C ALA A 10 35.64 49.08 -14.46
N LEU A 11 34.69 49.81 -13.87
CA LEU A 11 33.94 49.33 -12.71
C LEU A 11 32.90 48.29 -13.22
N SER A 12 33.16 47.01 -13.00
CA SER A 12 32.17 45.93 -13.14
C SER A 12 31.34 45.88 -11.87
N ALA A 13 30.14 46.43 -11.93
CA ALA A 13 29.12 46.28 -10.87
C ALA A 13 28.57 44.81 -10.96
N GLY A 14 29.10 43.93 -10.12
CA GLY A 14 28.57 42.59 -9.91
C GLY A 14 27.25 42.68 -9.15
N TRP A 15 26.14 42.41 -9.87
CA TRP A 15 24.87 42.17 -9.21
C TRP A 15 24.94 40.81 -8.51
N MET A 16 25.15 40.79 -7.19
CA MET A 16 24.89 39.64 -6.34
C MET A 16 23.36 39.41 -6.32
N LEU A 17 22.88 38.49 -7.07
CA LEU A 17 21.55 37.89 -6.86
C LEU A 17 21.62 37.17 -5.49
N ALA A 18 21.18 37.86 -4.44
CA ALA A 18 20.89 37.23 -3.17
C ALA A 18 19.70 36.27 -3.40
N SER A 19 19.99 34.99 -3.65
CA SER A 19 19.00 33.95 -3.53
C SER A 19 18.55 33.92 -2.08
N SER A 20 17.37 34.50 -1.80
CA SER A 20 16.70 34.35 -0.50
C SER A 20 16.40 32.86 -0.35
N ALA A 21 17.28 32.11 0.29
CA ALA A 21 16.93 30.81 0.82
C ALA A 21 15.87 31.08 1.89
N PHE A 22 14.59 30.93 1.54
CA PHE A 22 13.56 30.84 2.55
C PHE A 22 13.95 29.68 3.45
N ALA A 23 14.21 29.98 4.73
CA ALA A 23 14.43 28.95 5.72
C ALA A 23 13.19 28.05 5.72
N ALA A 24 13.39 26.77 5.42
CA ALA A 24 12.30 25.79 5.53
C ALA A 24 11.85 25.78 6.99
N GLY A 25 10.52 25.76 7.19
CA GLY A 25 9.94 25.61 8.52
C GLY A 25 10.33 24.26 9.16
N GLU A 26 10.00 24.10 10.44
CA GLU A 26 10.22 22.83 11.14
C GLU A 26 9.57 21.66 10.41
N PRO A 27 10.21 20.48 10.34
CA PRO A 27 9.66 19.33 9.64
C PRO A 27 8.32 18.87 10.23
N VAL A 28 7.35 18.58 9.36
CA VAL A 28 6.14 17.83 9.74
C VAL A 28 6.50 16.35 9.77
N ARG A 29 6.39 15.73 10.96
CA ARG A 29 6.77 14.34 11.18
C ARG A 29 5.62 13.38 10.95
N VAL A 30 5.92 12.25 10.31
CA VAL A 30 5.01 11.10 10.15
C VAL A 30 5.70 9.88 10.78
N ALA A 31 5.10 9.28 11.80
CA ALA A 31 5.61 8.07 12.43
C ALA A 31 5.16 6.84 11.63
N LEU A 32 6.10 6.11 11.04
CA LEU A 32 5.85 4.77 10.50
C LEU A 32 5.98 3.76 11.65
N ILE A 33 4.86 3.19 12.09
CA ILE A 33 4.81 2.13 13.09
C ILE A 33 4.64 0.81 12.37
N GLU A 34 5.73 0.08 12.09
CA GLU A 34 5.68 -1.13 11.27
C GLU A 34 6.61 -2.23 11.81
N GLY A 35 6.40 -3.47 11.35
CA GLY A 35 7.27 -4.59 11.67
C GLY A 35 8.60 -4.50 10.95
N MET A 36 9.58 -3.83 11.55
CA MET A 36 10.92 -3.64 10.97
C MET A 36 11.89 -4.75 11.35
N SER A 37 11.50 -5.64 12.26
CA SER A 37 12.28 -6.81 12.69
C SER A 37 11.44 -8.08 12.70
N GLY A 38 12.10 -9.25 12.86
CA GLY A 38 11.43 -10.54 12.91
C GLY A 38 10.89 -11.02 11.55
N PRO A 39 9.79 -11.79 11.53
CA PRO A 39 9.24 -12.41 10.32
C PRO A 39 8.75 -11.42 9.25
N PHE A 40 8.51 -10.17 9.63
CA PHE A 40 7.96 -9.13 8.77
C PHE A 40 8.99 -8.10 8.30
N ALA A 41 10.26 -8.25 8.68
CA ALA A 41 11.31 -7.26 8.43
C ALA A 41 11.46 -6.89 6.94
N ASN A 42 11.34 -7.86 6.03
CA ASN A 42 11.42 -7.61 4.59
C ASN A 42 10.24 -6.77 4.08
N ALA A 43 9.02 -7.06 4.58
CA ALA A 43 7.84 -6.27 4.25
C ALA A 43 7.93 -4.85 4.83
N GLY A 44 8.38 -4.71 6.07
CA GLY A 44 8.61 -3.42 6.71
C GLY A 44 9.64 -2.56 5.96
N ALA A 45 10.77 -3.14 5.57
CA ALA A 45 11.78 -2.45 4.78
C ALA A 45 11.26 -2.01 3.40
N ALA A 46 10.42 -2.83 2.74
CA ALA A 46 9.78 -2.44 1.48
C ALA A 46 8.80 -1.26 1.67
N VAL A 47 8.03 -1.26 2.75
CA VAL A 47 7.15 -0.13 3.11
C VAL A 47 7.94 1.13 3.37
N GLU A 48 8.99 1.05 4.19
CA GLU A 48 9.84 2.21 4.49
C GLU A 48 10.39 2.85 3.21
N ARG A 49 10.90 2.04 2.25
CA ARG A 49 11.40 2.54 0.96
C ARG A 49 10.32 3.31 0.20
N ASN A 50 9.11 2.76 0.12
CA ASN A 50 8.00 3.39 -0.60
C ASN A 50 7.54 4.70 0.03
N LEU A 51 7.40 4.75 1.36
CA LEU A 51 7.01 5.97 2.07
C LEU A 51 8.13 7.03 2.02
N ARG A 52 9.37 6.61 2.17
CA ARG A 52 10.54 7.49 2.04
C ARG A 52 10.61 8.09 0.64
N PHE A 53 10.36 7.29 -0.41
CA PHE A 53 10.28 7.79 -1.77
C PHE A 53 9.19 8.85 -1.94
N GLY A 54 7.98 8.62 -1.40
CA GLY A 54 6.91 9.62 -1.42
C GLY A 54 7.28 10.91 -0.66
N VAL A 55 7.90 10.79 0.50
CA VAL A 55 8.41 11.93 1.27
C VAL A 55 9.47 12.72 0.49
N GLU A 56 10.42 12.04 -0.13
CA GLU A 56 11.45 12.66 -0.98
C GLU A 56 10.83 13.41 -2.17
N GLN A 57 9.79 12.84 -2.82
CA GLN A 57 9.08 13.49 -3.92
C GLN A 57 8.36 14.77 -3.47
N VAL A 58 7.65 14.73 -2.35
CA VAL A 58 6.97 15.91 -1.78
C VAL A 58 7.99 16.99 -1.40
N ASN A 59 9.08 16.60 -0.75
CA ASN A 59 10.12 17.56 -0.35
C ASN A 59 10.84 18.17 -1.56
N ALA A 60 11.12 17.39 -2.61
CA ALA A 60 11.68 17.89 -3.85
C ALA A 60 10.75 18.88 -4.58
N ALA A 61 9.42 18.73 -4.41
CA ALA A 61 8.42 19.67 -4.92
C ALA A 61 8.24 20.94 -4.04
N GLY A 62 9.07 21.11 -3.00
CA GLY A 62 9.04 22.28 -2.11
C GLY A 62 8.35 22.06 -0.77
N GLY A 63 8.06 20.81 -0.41
CA GLY A 63 7.45 20.43 0.86
C GLY A 63 5.96 20.78 0.97
N VAL A 64 5.46 20.78 2.19
CA VAL A 64 4.07 21.13 2.53
C VAL A 64 3.95 22.64 2.71
N LYS A 65 2.98 23.27 2.07
CA LYS A 65 2.74 24.70 2.18
C LYS A 65 1.72 24.96 3.30
N LEU A 66 2.20 25.42 4.45
CA LEU A 66 1.37 25.86 5.57
C LEU A 66 1.23 27.38 5.57
N ARG A 67 0.43 27.95 6.49
CA ARG A 67 0.22 29.39 6.57
C ARG A 67 1.49 30.19 6.92
N ASP A 68 2.39 29.57 7.66
CA ASP A 68 3.67 30.13 8.12
C ASP A 68 4.86 29.83 7.20
N GLY A 69 4.63 29.07 6.13
CA GLY A 69 5.67 28.78 5.13
C GLY A 69 5.66 27.36 4.58
N ALA A 70 6.77 27.00 3.96
CA ALA A 70 7.01 25.64 3.44
C ALA A 70 7.73 24.80 4.49
N HIS A 71 7.19 23.61 4.73
CA HIS A 71 7.71 22.65 5.71
C HIS A 71 8.08 21.33 5.01
N PRO A 72 9.27 20.78 5.25
CA PRO A 72 9.58 19.44 4.77
C PRO A 72 8.80 18.39 5.56
N LEU A 73 8.55 17.23 4.93
CA LEU A 73 8.10 16.04 5.63
C LEU A 73 9.28 15.23 6.15
N GLU A 74 9.15 14.62 7.32
CA GLU A 74 10.12 13.71 7.91
C GLU A 74 9.44 12.38 8.27
N LEU A 75 9.99 11.25 7.79
CA LEU A 75 9.54 9.91 8.16
C LEU A 75 10.33 9.41 9.36
N VAL A 76 9.64 9.15 10.46
CA VAL A 76 10.20 8.60 11.70
C VAL A 76 9.80 7.13 11.82
N VAL A 77 10.76 6.22 11.73
CA VAL A 77 10.51 4.77 11.75
C VAL A 77 10.54 4.25 13.18
N LEU A 78 9.49 3.50 13.56
CA LEU A 78 9.28 2.90 14.86
C LEU A 78 8.93 1.41 14.69
N ASP A 79 9.76 0.52 15.25
CA ASP A 79 9.58 -0.92 15.08
C ASP A 79 8.52 -1.50 16.02
N SER A 80 7.39 -1.94 15.44
CA SER A 80 6.32 -2.65 16.16
C SER A 80 6.55 -4.14 16.28
N LYS A 81 7.62 -4.68 15.68
CA LYS A 81 7.88 -6.13 15.57
C LYS A 81 6.70 -6.91 14.98
N GLY A 82 5.76 -6.21 14.32
CA GLY A 82 4.52 -6.80 13.78
C GLY A 82 3.48 -7.18 14.84
N SER A 83 3.59 -6.70 16.08
CA SER A 83 2.69 -7.02 17.19
C SER A 83 1.82 -5.82 17.56
N PRO A 84 0.51 -6.04 17.85
CA PRO A 84 -0.37 -4.97 18.34
C PRO A 84 0.13 -4.33 19.63
N GLU A 85 0.65 -5.12 20.56
CA GLU A 85 1.14 -4.65 21.88
C GLU A 85 2.33 -3.70 21.70
N GLU A 86 3.31 -4.09 20.89
CA GLU A 86 4.48 -3.26 20.61
C GLU A 86 4.09 -2.01 19.82
N ALA A 87 3.15 -2.12 18.88
CA ALA A 87 2.64 -0.97 18.13
C ALA A 87 2.01 0.08 19.07
N LEU A 88 1.32 -0.34 20.13
CA LEU A 88 0.79 0.57 21.15
C LEU A 88 1.88 1.23 22.00
N VAL A 89 3.02 0.56 22.23
CA VAL A 89 4.20 1.17 22.84
C VAL A 89 4.76 2.25 21.93
N GLN A 90 4.91 1.94 20.64
CA GLN A 90 5.43 2.89 19.65
C GLN A 90 4.47 4.07 19.43
N LEU A 91 3.15 3.86 19.50
CA LEU A 91 2.18 4.94 19.44
C LEU A 91 2.36 5.94 20.60
N ARG A 92 2.59 5.45 21.83
CA ARG A 92 2.89 6.33 22.96
C ARG A 92 4.19 7.11 22.76
N ALA A 93 5.24 6.44 22.29
CA ALA A 93 6.50 7.08 21.97
C ALA A 93 6.36 8.18 20.88
N ALA A 94 5.49 7.96 19.88
CA ALA A 94 5.17 8.97 18.88
C ALA A 94 4.42 10.16 19.50
N ALA A 95 3.46 9.90 20.39
CA ALA A 95 2.71 10.95 21.10
C ALA A 95 3.62 11.80 22.00
N GLU A 96 4.54 11.18 22.77
CA GLU A 96 5.53 11.87 23.59
C GLU A 96 6.49 12.76 22.78
N ARG A 97 6.72 12.40 21.51
CA ARG A 97 7.52 13.17 20.55
C ARG A 97 6.71 14.20 19.77
N HIS A 98 5.44 14.40 20.14
CA HIS A 98 4.50 15.33 19.49
C HIS A 98 4.35 15.09 17.99
N ILE A 99 4.31 13.81 17.55
CA ILE A 99 4.09 13.44 16.15
C ILE A 99 2.60 13.30 15.91
N GLY A 100 2.02 14.20 15.11
CA GLY A 100 0.58 14.25 14.84
C GLY A 100 0.08 13.23 13.82
N PHE A 101 0.96 12.53 13.09
CA PHE A 101 0.59 11.60 12.02
C PHE A 101 1.26 10.24 12.21
N VAL A 102 0.44 9.18 12.09
CA VAL A 102 0.90 7.79 12.21
C VAL A 102 0.57 7.05 10.93
N ALA A 103 1.54 6.36 10.34
CA ALA A 103 1.36 5.48 9.20
C ALA A 103 1.57 4.02 9.62
N GLN A 104 0.67 3.13 9.20
CA GLN A 104 0.79 1.67 9.37
C GLN A 104 -0.11 0.98 8.34
N GLY A 105 0.18 -0.28 7.95
CA GLY A 105 -0.66 -0.97 6.98
C GLY A 105 -0.43 -2.47 6.83
N ASN A 106 0.68 -3.05 7.26
CA ASN A 106 0.96 -4.47 7.02
C ASN A 106 0.15 -5.45 7.91
N SER A 107 -0.61 -4.95 8.88
CA SER A 107 -1.42 -5.84 9.74
C SER A 107 -2.74 -5.19 10.13
N SER A 108 -3.85 -5.81 9.75
CA SER A 108 -5.19 -5.38 10.17
C SER A 108 -5.39 -5.48 11.69
N ALA A 109 -4.74 -6.43 12.36
CA ALA A 109 -4.80 -6.54 13.83
C ALA A 109 -4.08 -5.36 14.49
N VAL A 110 -2.91 -4.96 14.00
CA VAL A 110 -2.19 -3.77 14.47
C VAL A 110 -3.00 -2.51 14.17
N ALA A 111 -3.53 -2.37 12.96
CA ALA A 111 -4.37 -1.23 12.59
C ALA A 111 -5.59 -1.08 13.49
N ALA A 112 -6.29 -2.17 13.79
CA ALA A 112 -7.45 -2.16 14.70
C ALA A 112 -7.07 -1.72 16.11
N ALA A 113 -5.93 -2.17 16.64
CA ALA A 113 -5.41 -1.76 17.93
C ALA A 113 -5.07 -0.26 17.96
N LEU A 114 -4.41 0.25 16.89
CA LEU A 114 -4.08 1.67 16.74
C LEU A 114 -5.33 2.54 16.67
N VAL A 115 -6.35 2.17 15.87
CA VAL A 115 -7.63 2.90 15.79
C VAL A 115 -8.26 3.03 17.15
N ALA A 116 -8.44 1.89 17.88
CA ALA A 116 -9.06 1.87 19.19
C ALA A 116 -8.27 2.66 20.25
N ALA A 117 -6.95 2.70 20.14
CA ALA A 117 -6.08 3.48 21.04
C ALA A 117 -6.15 4.97 20.73
N LEU A 118 -6.15 5.35 19.45
CA LEU A 118 -6.24 6.74 19.01
C LEU A 118 -7.58 7.38 19.37
N ASP A 119 -8.71 6.68 19.26
CA ASP A 119 -10.00 7.18 19.71
C ASP A 119 -9.96 7.59 21.17
N LYS A 120 -9.37 6.75 22.04
CA LYS A 120 -9.23 7.03 23.46
C LYS A 120 -8.22 8.14 23.76
N LEU A 121 -7.08 8.14 23.07
CA LEU A 121 -6.01 9.13 23.25
C LEU A 121 -6.49 10.52 22.83
N ASN A 122 -7.09 10.63 21.65
CA ASN A 122 -7.55 11.91 21.10
C ASN A 122 -8.75 12.49 21.87
N ALA A 123 -9.59 11.64 22.46
CA ALA A 123 -10.67 12.09 23.35
C ALA A 123 -10.14 12.67 24.68
N ARG A 124 -9.02 12.14 25.19
CA ARG A 124 -8.43 12.56 26.48
C ARG A 124 -7.48 13.77 26.33
N ASN A 125 -6.83 13.90 25.18
CA ASN A 125 -5.79 14.90 24.91
C ASN A 125 -6.12 15.73 23.68
N PRO A 126 -7.04 16.70 23.78
CA PRO A 126 -7.47 17.49 22.64
C PRO A 126 -6.36 18.34 22.00
N ASP A 127 -5.32 18.68 22.76
CA ASP A 127 -4.19 19.48 22.29
C ASP A 127 -3.05 18.66 21.65
N SER A 128 -3.14 17.32 21.71
CA SER A 128 -2.10 16.41 21.20
C SER A 128 -2.71 15.28 20.36
N ARG A 129 -3.70 15.61 19.55
CA ARG A 129 -4.41 14.64 18.69
C ARG A 129 -3.51 14.09 17.62
N MET A 130 -3.82 12.87 17.17
CA MET A 130 -3.08 12.20 16.11
C MET A 130 -4.04 11.64 15.07
N LEU A 131 -3.61 11.64 13.81
CA LEU A 131 -4.32 11.05 12.66
C LEU A 131 -3.56 9.81 12.17
N PHE A 132 -4.26 8.72 11.97
CA PHE A 132 -3.74 7.49 11.41
C PHE A 132 -4.03 7.40 9.92
N VAL A 133 -2.99 7.26 9.10
CA VAL A 133 -3.03 7.02 7.67
C VAL A 133 -2.63 5.57 7.38
N ASN A 134 -3.59 4.79 6.91
CA ASN A 134 -3.46 3.36 6.65
C ASN A 134 -3.23 3.11 5.16
N TYR A 135 -2.07 2.54 4.81
CA TYR A 135 -1.71 2.33 3.41
C TYR A 135 -2.04 0.92 2.88
N SER A 136 -2.45 -0.04 3.73
CA SER A 136 -2.65 -1.42 3.27
C SER A 136 -3.38 -2.39 4.23
N ALA A 137 -3.79 -1.98 5.43
CA ALA A 137 -4.56 -2.86 6.31
C ALA A 137 -6.00 -2.97 5.80
N ASP A 138 -6.34 -4.13 5.23
CA ASP A 138 -7.49 -4.31 4.35
C ASP A 138 -8.77 -4.82 5.05
N ASP A 139 -8.79 -5.02 6.39
CA ASP A 139 -9.99 -5.40 7.13
C ASP A 139 -11.14 -4.41 6.85
N PRO A 140 -12.27 -4.86 6.25
CA PRO A 140 -13.37 -3.98 5.88
C PRO A 140 -13.98 -3.21 7.06
N ALA A 141 -13.94 -3.78 8.26
CA ALA A 141 -14.52 -3.15 9.45
C ALA A 141 -13.84 -1.83 9.82
N LEU A 142 -12.57 -1.62 9.44
CA LEU A 142 -11.81 -0.39 9.75
C LEU A 142 -12.39 0.87 9.10
N THR A 143 -13.10 0.76 7.99
CA THR A 143 -13.88 1.84 7.36
C THR A 143 -15.38 1.51 7.30
N GLY A 144 -15.79 0.47 8.03
CA GLY A 144 -17.17 0.02 8.23
C GLY A 144 -17.59 0.21 9.70
N ALA A 145 -17.97 -0.89 10.37
CA ALA A 145 -18.49 -0.87 11.73
C ALA A 145 -17.50 -0.36 12.80
N ARG A 146 -16.21 -0.35 12.52
CA ARG A 146 -15.13 0.16 13.40
C ARG A 146 -14.46 1.42 12.82
N CYS A 147 -15.16 2.16 11.96
CA CYS A 147 -14.61 3.39 11.42
C CYS A 147 -14.38 4.44 12.50
N SER A 148 -13.37 5.25 12.29
CA SER A 148 -13.01 6.36 13.18
C SER A 148 -12.66 7.59 12.35
N PHE A 149 -13.03 8.78 12.86
CA PHE A 149 -12.62 10.05 12.26
C PHE A 149 -11.08 10.17 12.20
N TRP A 150 -10.37 9.50 13.11
CA TRP A 150 -8.92 9.53 13.23
C TRP A 150 -8.20 8.51 12.35
N HIS A 151 -8.90 7.84 11.44
CA HIS A 151 -8.35 6.84 10.56
C HIS A 151 -8.76 7.09 9.12
N SER A 152 -7.79 7.15 8.22
CA SER A 152 -8.01 7.24 6.77
C SER A 152 -7.28 6.10 6.07
N ARG A 153 -8.01 5.32 5.25
CA ARG A 153 -7.42 4.21 4.49
C ARG A 153 -7.18 4.62 3.04
N PHE A 154 -5.92 4.44 2.61
CA PHE A 154 -5.44 4.75 1.27
C PHE A 154 -5.33 3.52 0.36
N ASP A 155 -5.83 2.37 0.79
CA ASP A 155 -5.92 1.15 0.00
C ASP A 155 -7.38 0.67 -0.13
N ALA A 156 -7.65 -0.19 -1.12
CA ALA A 156 -8.91 -0.89 -1.20
C ALA A 156 -9.00 -1.94 -0.08
N HIS A 157 -10.14 -2.04 0.58
CA HIS A 157 -10.34 -3.12 1.56
C HIS A 157 -10.61 -4.48 0.91
N ALA A 158 -10.52 -5.55 1.70
CA ALA A 158 -10.65 -6.93 1.23
C ALA A 158 -11.89 -7.17 0.37
N GLY A 159 -13.03 -6.57 0.70
CA GLY A 159 -14.27 -6.70 -0.11
C GLY A 159 -14.13 -6.11 -1.51
N MET A 160 -13.53 -4.90 -1.64
CA MET A 160 -13.30 -4.27 -2.94
C MET A 160 -12.34 -5.11 -3.81
N ARG A 161 -11.27 -5.62 -3.22
CA ARG A 161 -10.30 -6.49 -3.88
C ARG A 161 -10.92 -7.82 -4.29
N MET A 162 -11.69 -8.47 -3.39
CA MET A 162 -12.39 -9.72 -3.68
C MET A 162 -13.42 -9.55 -4.80
N ALA A 163 -14.16 -8.43 -4.82
CA ALA A 163 -15.11 -8.16 -5.91
C ALA A 163 -14.42 -8.11 -7.28
N ALA A 164 -13.23 -7.47 -7.35
CA ALA A 164 -12.45 -7.43 -8.59
C ALA A 164 -11.90 -8.81 -8.99
N LEU A 165 -11.39 -9.60 -8.04
CA LEU A 165 -10.96 -10.99 -8.28
C LEU A 165 -12.12 -11.87 -8.72
N ALA A 166 -13.28 -11.74 -8.09
CA ALA A 166 -14.49 -12.50 -8.41
C ALA A 166 -15.00 -12.22 -9.84
N ASP A 167 -14.82 -11.01 -10.37
CA ASP A 167 -15.12 -10.69 -11.77
C ASP A 167 -14.24 -11.50 -12.75
N VAL A 168 -13.01 -11.80 -12.39
CA VAL A 168 -12.12 -12.67 -13.20
C VAL A 168 -12.45 -14.14 -12.97
N MET A 169 -12.69 -14.57 -11.73
CA MET A 169 -13.11 -15.94 -11.41
C MET A 169 -14.41 -16.32 -12.10
N ALA A 170 -15.37 -15.38 -12.22
CA ALA A 170 -16.63 -15.60 -12.90
C ALA A 170 -16.47 -15.92 -14.39
N ARG A 171 -15.41 -15.42 -15.02
CA ARG A 171 -15.11 -15.67 -16.44
C ARG A 171 -14.26 -16.93 -16.66
N ASP A 172 -13.65 -17.46 -15.61
CA ASP A 172 -12.82 -18.66 -15.69
C ASP A 172 -13.68 -19.92 -15.74
N ARG A 173 -13.97 -20.36 -16.96
CA ARG A 173 -14.80 -21.55 -17.18
C ARG A 173 -14.12 -22.86 -16.80
N ALA A 174 -12.80 -22.88 -16.60
CA ALA A 174 -12.07 -24.06 -16.15
C ALA A 174 -12.16 -24.27 -14.63
N LEU A 175 -12.49 -23.23 -13.89
CA LEU A 175 -12.62 -23.28 -12.44
C LEU A 175 -13.83 -24.13 -12.01
N ARG A 176 -13.58 -25.17 -11.18
CA ARG A 176 -14.58 -26.07 -10.62
C ARG A 176 -14.47 -26.22 -9.12
N LYS A 177 -13.25 -26.26 -8.60
CA LYS A 177 -12.97 -26.49 -7.19
C LYS A 177 -11.97 -25.50 -6.67
N VAL A 178 -12.28 -24.85 -5.57
CA VAL A 178 -11.42 -23.84 -4.91
C VAL A 178 -11.03 -24.33 -3.53
N TYR A 179 -9.77 -24.13 -3.16
CA TYR A 179 -9.28 -24.28 -1.81
C TYR A 179 -8.97 -22.90 -1.22
N LEU A 180 -9.49 -22.60 -0.03
CA LEU A 180 -9.21 -21.39 0.70
C LEU A 180 -8.12 -21.69 1.70
N LEU A 181 -6.99 -20.93 1.67
CA LEU A 181 -5.90 -21.06 2.60
C LEU A 181 -5.41 -19.68 3.02
N ASN A 182 -5.65 -19.32 4.28
CA ASN A 182 -5.42 -17.98 4.76
C ASN A 182 -4.69 -17.97 6.11
N GLN A 183 -4.07 -16.83 6.44
CA GLN A 183 -3.48 -16.57 7.74
C GLN A 183 -4.57 -16.46 8.81
N ASP A 184 -4.31 -17.02 10.01
CA ASP A 184 -5.29 -17.07 11.11
C ASP A 184 -5.33 -15.74 11.89
N TYR A 185 -6.04 -14.76 11.33
CA TYR A 185 -6.37 -13.47 11.95
C TYR A 185 -7.52 -12.79 11.18
N SER A 186 -7.99 -11.61 11.64
CA SER A 186 -9.20 -10.97 11.10
C SER A 186 -9.24 -10.87 9.58
N PHE A 187 -8.18 -10.36 8.94
CA PHE A 187 -8.12 -10.24 7.48
C PHE A 187 -8.19 -11.60 6.76
N GLY A 188 -7.50 -12.63 7.25
CA GLY A 188 -7.56 -13.95 6.63
C GLY A 188 -8.96 -14.57 6.72
N HIS A 189 -9.66 -14.40 7.85
CA HIS A 189 -11.06 -14.81 8.01
C HIS A 189 -11.99 -14.01 7.09
N ASP A 190 -11.77 -12.70 6.93
CA ASP A 190 -12.52 -11.87 5.98
C ASP A 190 -12.33 -12.36 4.54
N VAL A 191 -11.10 -12.66 4.13
CA VAL A 191 -10.83 -13.19 2.78
C VAL A 191 -11.58 -14.48 2.53
N SER A 192 -11.58 -15.43 3.48
CA SER A 192 -12.34 -16.68 3.37
C SER A 192 -13.85 -16.42 3.26
N THR A 193 -14.42 -15.60 4.13
CA THR A 193 -15.83 -15.23 4.13
C THR A 193 -16.24 -14.59 2.82
N LEU A 194 -15.48 -13.59 2.36
CA LEU A 194 -15.74 -12.86 1.11
C LEU A 194 -15.61 -13.76 -0.12
N ALA A 195 -14.64 -14.69 -0.14
CA ALA A 195 -14.50 -15.66 -1.22
C ALA A 195 -15.70 -16.60 -1.29
N ARG A 196 -16.18 -17.11 -0.16
CA ARG A 196 -17.38 -17.93 -0.07
C ARG A 196 -18.62 -17.19 -0.61
N GLN A 197 -18.83 -15.95 -0.18
CA GLN A 197 -19.94 -15.11 -0.63
C GLN A 197 -19.86 -14.85 -2.14
N ALA A 198 -18.70 -14.44 -2.64
CA ALA A 198 -18.51 -14.14 -4.05
C ALA A 198 -18.69 -15.36 -4.95
N LEU A 199 -18.22 -16.54 -4.52
CA LEU A 199 -18.44 -17.80 -5.26
C LEU A 199 -19.92 -18.22 -5.23
N ALA A 200 -20.58 -18.15 -4.07
CA ALA A 200 -22.00 -18.49 -3.97
C ALA A 200 -22.87 -17.59 -4.86
N GLU A 201 -22.53 -16.31 -4.97
CA GLU A 201 -23.28 -15.35 -5.79
C GLU A 201 -23.00 -15.50 -7.29
N ARG A 202 -21.73 -15.65 -7.68
CA ARG A 202 -21.31 -15.51 -9.09
C ARG A 202 -20.96 -16.83 -9.77
N ARG A 203 -20.59 -17.85 -8.99
CA ARG A 203 -20.18 -19.18 -9.45
C ARG A 203 -20.69 -20.27 -8.51
N PRO A 204 -22.03 -20.41 -8.35
CA PRO A 204 -22.61 -21.44 -7.50
C PRO A 204 -22.29 -22.88 -7.97
N ASP A 205 -21.77 -23.02 -9.19
CA ASP A 205 -21.27 -24.27 -9.76
C ASP A 205 -19.85 -24.65 -9.24
N VAL A 206 -19.14 -23.73 -8.55
CA VAL A 206 -17.80 -23.97 -8.03
C VAL A 206 -17.87 -24.49 -6.59
N THR A 207 -17.23 -25.63 -6.34
CA THR A 207 -17.18 -26.23 -5.02
C THR A 207 -15.98 -25.69 -4.21
N ILE A 208 -16.19 -25.37 -2.93
CA ILE A 208 -15.11 -25.09 -1.99
C ILE A 208 -14.66 -26.44 -1.41
N ALA A 209 -13.50 -26.91 -1.84
CA ALA A 209 -12.93 -28.22 -1.50
C ALA A 209 -12.18 -28.23 -0.16
N GLY A 210 -11.89 -27.07 0.40
CA GLY A 210 -11.27 -26.89 1.71
C GLY A 210 -11.20 -25.42 2.10
N ASP A 211 -11.14 -25.18 3.40
CA ASP A 211 -11.01 -23.85 4.00
C ASP A 211 -10.20 -23.97 5.28
N GLU A 212 -8.94 -23.58 5.21
CA GLU A 212 -7.99 -23.73 6.31
C GLU A 212 -7.31 -22.40 6.64
N PHE A 213 -6.96 -22.29 7.91
CA PHE A 213 -6.16 -21.18 8.44
C PHE A 213 -4.85 -21.70 9.00
N HIS A 214 -3.81 -20.88 8.95
CA HIS A 214 -2.51 -21.19 9.53
C HIS A 214 -1.99 -20.03 10.38
N PRO A 215 -1.18 -20.29 11.43
CA PRO A 215 -0.61 -19.24 12.27
C PRO A 215 0.26 -18.28 11.44
N ILE A 216 -0.07 -16.98 11.52
CA ILE A 216 0.62 -15.92 10.77
C ILE A 216 2.11 -15.83 11.16
N GLY A 217 3.00 -15.83 10.17
CA GLY A 217 4.44 -15.64 10.33
C GLY A 217 5.18 -16.76 11.05
N ARG A 218 4.51 -17.90 11.32
CA ARG A 218 5.10 -19.03 12.08
C ARG A 218 5.36 -20.27 11.25
N ILE A 219 4.71 -20.42 10.12
CA ILE A 219 4.88 -21.57 9.23
C ILE A 219 6.17 -21.41 8.44
N LYS A 220 7.05 -22.42 8.52
CA LYS A 220 8.31 -22.46 7.77
C LYS A 220 8.26 -23.42 6.60
N ASP A 221 7.33 -24.38 6.62
CA ASP A 221 7.11 -25.38 5.58
C ASP A 221 5.63 -25.52 5.28
N PHE A 222 5.24 -25.12 4.08
CA PHE A 222 3.86 -25.24 3.58
C PHE A 222 3.59 -26.57 2.86
N SER A 223 4.54 -27.47 2.79
CA SER A 223 4.38 -28.78 2.12
C SER A 223 3.16 -29.58 2.57
N PRO A 224 2.81 -29.63 3.87
CA PRO A 224 1.61 -30.32 4.33
C PRO A 224 0.31 -29.70 3.79
N TYR A 225 0.25 -28.37 3.69
CA TYR A 225 -0.90 -27.67 3.12
C TYR A 225 -1.03 -27.94 1.62
N ILE A 226 0.09 -27.91 0.88
CA ILE A 226 0.10 -28.23 -0.55
C ILE A 226 -0.35 -29.67 -0.80
N ALA A 227 0.05 -30.61 0.04
CA ALA A 227 -0.40 -32.02 -0.07
C ALA A 227 -1.93 -32.13 0.09
N LYS A 228 -2.54 -31.39 1.04
CA LYS A 228 -4.01 -31.34 1.24
C LYS A 228 -4.70 -30.70 0.03
N ILE A 229 -4.21 -29.56 -0.47
CA ILE A 229 -4.76 -28.90 -1.67
C ILE A 229 -4.76 -29.85 -2.85
N ARG A 230 -3.64 -30.54 -3.09
CA ARG A 230 -3.52 -31.52 -4.17
C ARG A 230 -4.49 -32.68 -3.98
N ALA A 231 -4.61 -33.23 -2.77
CA ALA A 231 -5.50 -34.35 -2.45
C ALA A 231 -6.99 -33.95 -2.62
N SER A 232 -7.34 -32.70 -2.41
CA SER A 232 -8.70 -32.19 -2.61
C SER A 232 -9.09 -32.11 -4.09
N GLY A 233 -8.12 -32.12 -5.00
CA GLY A 233 -8.34 -31.91 -6.43
C GLY A 233 -8.80 -30.49 -6.77
N ALA A 234 -8.40 -29.49 -5.99
CA ALA A 234 -8.71 -28.08 -6.25
C ALA A 234 -7.98 -27.57 -7.49
N ASP A 235 -8.72 -26.85 -8.35
CA ASP A 235 -8.22 -26.20 -9.57
C ASP A 235 -7.57 -24.85 -9.25
N ALA A 236 -7.94 -24.27 -8.11
CA ALA A 236 -7.43 -22.98 -7.66
C ALA A 236 -7.35 -22.88 -6.14
N VAL A 237 -6.45 -22.00 -5.70
CA VAL A 237 -6.29 -21.53 -4.32
C VAL A 237 -6.70 -20.07 -4.27
N VAL A 238 -7.54 -19.68 -3.31
CA VAL A 238 -7.79 -18.27 -2.95
C VAL A 238 -7.09 -17.99 -1.65
N THR A 239 -6.22 -16.99 -1.64
CA THR A 239 -5.42 -16.66 -0.47
C THR A 239 -5.20 -15.16 -0.31
N GLY A 240 -5.34 -14.70 0.94
CA GLY A 240 -4.93 -13.38 1.40
C GLY A 240 -3.52 -13.37 2.02
N ASN A 241 -2.78 -14.48 1.94
CA ASN A 241 -1.43 -14.55 2.50
C ASN A 241 -0.54 -13.44 1.92
N TRP A 242 0.33 -12.90 2.76
CA TRP A 242 1.29 -11.86 2.44
C TRP A 242 2.64 -12.12 3.14
N GLY A 243 3.67 -11.38 2.74
CA GLY A 243 5.02 -11.51 3.28
C GLY A 243 5.60 -12.92 3.06
N ASN A 244 6.39 -13.39 4.02
CA ASN A 244 7.05 -14.69 3.92
C ASN A 244 6.08 -15.88 3.82
N ASP A 245 4.89 -15.79 4.44
CA ASP A 245 3.89 -16.86 4.36
C ASP A 245 3.44 -17.09 2.91
N LEU A 246 3.24 -16.02 2.13
CA LEU A 246 2.90 -16.15 0.72
C LEU A 246 4.09 -16.74 -0.07
N THR A 247 5.29 -16.19 0.12
CA THR A 247 6.49 -16.64 -0.61
C THR A 247 6.77 -18.13 -0.35
N LEU A 248 6.65 -18.58 0.90
CA LEU A 248 6.85 -19.99 1.26
C LEU A 248 5.73 -20.88 0.71
N LEU A 249 4.47 -20.43 0.73
CA LEU A 249 3.35 -21.15 0.15
C LEU A 249 3.54 -21.40 -1.35
N VAL A 250 3.84 -20.34 -2.11
CA VAL A 250 3.99 -20.46 -3.57
C VAL A 250 5.27 -21.23 -3.96
N LYS A 251 6.33 -21.13 -3.15
CA LYS A 251 7.53 -21.95 -3.31
C LYS A 251 7.22 -23.44 -3.12
N ALA A 252 6.54 -23.81 -2.05
CA ALA A 252 6.13 -25.18 -1.80
C ALA A 252 5.20 -25.72 -2.89
N ALA A 253 4.28 -24.88 -3.41
CA ALA A 253 3.41 -25.23 -4.53
C ALA A 253 4.23 -25.59 -5.79
N ARG A 254 5.22 -24.76 -6.13
CA ARG A 254 6.13 -25.01 -7.24
C ARG A 254 6.93 -26.31 -7.05
N GLU A 255 7.55 -26.48 -5.89
CA GLU A 255 8.41 -27.63 -5.59
C GLU A 255 7.65 -28.95 -5.63
N GLN A 256 6.38 -28.95 -5.25
CA GLN A 256 5.51 -30.14 -5.31
C GLN A 256 4.73 -30.27 -6.62
N GLY A 257 4.96 -29.39 -7.58
CA GLY A 257 4.30 -29.47 -8.89
C GLY A 257 2.78 -29.30 -8.81
N LEU A 258 2.28 -28.45 -7.87
CA LEU A 258 0.85 -28.17 -7.76
C LEU A 258 0.37 -27.45 -9.02
N ASN A 259 -0.58 -28.08 -9.74
CA ASN A 259 -1.17 -27.55 -10.95
C ASN A 259 -2.51 -26.84 -10.64
N ALA A 260 -2.45 -25.74 -9.87
CA ALA A 260 -3.61 -24.94 -9.53
C ALA A 260 -3.34 -23.46 -9.81
N LYS A 261 -4.40 -22.69 -10.10
CA LYS A 261 -4.33 -21.23 -10.14
C LYS A 261 -4.31 -20.67 -8.72
N PHE A 262 -3.65 -19.52 -8.56
CA PHE A 262 -3.66 -18.76 -7.31
C PHE A 262 -4.37 -17.42 -7.55
N TYR A 263 -5.53 -17.23 -6.93
CA TYR A 263 -6.20 -15.94 -6.83
C TYR A 263 -5.76 -15.28 -5.53
N THR A 264 -5.02 -14.20 -5.64
CA THR A 264 -4.26 -13.64 -4.52
C THR A 264 -4.51 -12.15 -4.35
N PHE A 265 -4.36 -11.67 -3.12
CA PHE A 265 -4.31 -10.24 -2.83
C PHE A 265 -2.92 -9.66 -3.05
N TYR A 266 -1.88 -10.48 -2.91
CA TYR A 266 -0.48 -10.04 -2.88
C TYR A 266 0.47 -10.91 -3.71
N GLY A 267 -0.05 -11.60 -4.75
CA GLY A 267 0.77 -12.47 -5.61
C GLY A 267 1.90 -11.75 -6.36
N ASN A 268 1.81 -10.43 -6.46
CA ASN A 268 2.84 -9.55 -7.01
C ASN A 268 3.79 -8.99 -5.95
N SER A 269 3.70 -9.43 -4.68
CA SER A 269 4.55 -8.92 -3.60
C SER A 269 5.99 -9.38 -3.72
N LEU A 270 6.85 -8.68 -2.99
CA LEU A 270 8.30 -8.91 -2.96
C LEU A 270 8.63 -10.40 -2.72
N GLY A 271 9.44 -10.98 -3.58
CA GLY A 271 9.88 -12.36 -3.53
C GLY A 271 8.92 -13.38 -4.14
N ALA A 272 7.63 -13.09 -4.30
CA ALA A 272 6.64 -14.05 -4.79
C ALA A 272 6.85 -14.41 -6.28
N PRO A 273 7.01 -13.46 -7.22
CA PRO A 273 7.25 -13.78 -8.62
C PRO A 273 8.53 -14.58 -8.83
N ALA A 274 9.63 -14.21 -8.16
CA ALA A 274 10.89 -14.92 -8.23
C ALA A 274 10.80 -16.34 -7.65
N ALA A 275 10.06 -16.52 -6.54
CA ALA A 275 9.86 -17.83 -5.92
C ALA A 275 9.03 -18.78 -6.80
N LEU A 276 8.05 -18.26 -7.54
CA LEU A 276 7.20 -19.03 -8.45
C LEU A 276 7.90 -19.41 -9.76
N GLY A 277 8.64 -18.46 -10.36
CA GLY A 277 9.25 -18.69 -11.66
C GLY A 277 8.23 -19.11 -12.72
N ASP A 278 8.62 -20.02 -13.62
CA ASP A 278 7.75 -20.55 -14.69
C ASP A 278 6.44 -21.17 -14.20
N ALA A 279 6.42 -21.70 -12.98
CA ALA A 279 5.20 -22.30 -12.41
C ALA A 279 4.08 -21.28 -12.15
N GLY A 280 4.42 -20.00 -12.02
CA GLY A 280 3.43 -18.92 -11.81
C GLY A 280 2.83 -18.36 -13.10
N VAL A 281 3.49 -18.61 -14.25
CA VAL A 281 3.06 -18.04 -15.55
C VAL A 281 1.65 -18.55 -15.92
N GLY A 282 0.73 -17.58 -16.15
CA GLY A 282 -0.69 -17.87 -16.46
C GLY A 282 -1.48 -18.46 -15.29
N ARG A 283 -0.90 -18.56 -14.09
CA ARG A 283 -1.55 -19.20 -12.93
C ARG A 283 -1.70 -18.30 -11.72
N VAL A 284 -0.84 -17.31 -11.55
CA VAL A 284 -0.95 -16.37 -10.44
C VAL A 284 -1.70 -15.13 -10.89
N ILE A 285 -2.87 -14.95 -10.30
CA ILE A 285 -3.73 -13.79 -10.47
C ILE A 285 -3.66 -12.96 -9.20
N ALA A 286 -3.30 -11.68 -9.33
CA ALA A 286 -3.21 -10.76 -8.21
C ALA A 286 -4.09 -9.53 -8.43
N VAL A 287 -4.43 -8.82 -7.35
CA VAL A 287 -5.18 -7.57 -7.41
C VAL A 287 -4.43 -6.46 -6.69
N ALA A 288 -4.27 -5.32 -7.35
CA ALA A 288 -3.60 -4.14 -6.80
C ALA A 288 -4.23 -2.85 -7.35
N ASP A 289 -3.93 -1.74 -6.69
CA ASP A 289 -4.28 -0.39 -7.15
C ASP A 289 -3.46 0.02 -8.39
N TRP A 290 -2.28 -0.55 -8.54
CA TRP A 290 -1.33 -0.27 -9.62
C TRP A 290 -0.32 -1.42 -9.74
N HIS A 291 0.33 -1.52 -10.91
CA HIS A 291 1.51 -2.37 -11.13
C HIS A 291 2.39 -1.75 -12.25
N PRO A 292 3.68 -2.11 -12.35
CA PRO A 292 4.62 -1.49 -13.30
C PRO A 292 4.16 -1.52 -14.76
N ASN A 293 3.38 -2.53 -15.14
CA ASN A 293 2.87 -2.71 -16.49
C ASN A 293 1.42 -2.22 -16.68
N ALA A 294 0.86 -1.42 -15.77
CA ALA A 294 -0.48 -0.85 -15.89
C ALA A 294 -0.61 0.07 -17.12
N GLY A 295 0.52 0.57 -17.64
CA GLY A 295 0.59 1.36 -18.86
C GLY A 295 0.55 2.87 -18.64
N GLY A 296 0.89 3.61 -19.70
CA GLY A 296 0.93 5.06 -19.69
C GLY A 296 2.29 5.66 -19.33
N ALA A 297 2.65 6.78 -19.99
CA ALA A 297 3.96 7.41 -19.85
C ALA A 297 4.27 7.88 -18.42
N LYS A 298 3.25 8.37 -17.69
CA LYS A 298 3.42 8.81 -16.29
C LYS A 298 3.63 7.64 -15.33
N SER A 299 2.91 6.51 -15.53
CA SER A 299 3.11 5.27 -14.78
C SER A 299 4.54 4.75 -14.97
N ASP A 300 5.03 4.75 -16.20
CA ASP A 300 6.40 4.36 -16.51
C ASP A 300 7.45 5.29 -15.87
N ALA A 301 7.18 6.59 -15.87
CA ALA A 301 8.06 7.57 -15.24
C ALA A 301 8.16 7.35 -13.73
N PHE A 302 7.04 7.06 -13.06
CA PHE A 302 7.01 6.72 -11.64
C PHE A 302 7.86 5.46 -11.36
N TYR A 303 7.63 4.38 -12.12
CA TYR A 303 8.41 3.14 -11.96
C TYR A 303 9.91 3.38 -12.15
N ARG A 304 10.30 4.06 -13.23
CA ARG A 304 11.71 4.36 -13.52
C ARG A 304 12.36 5.24 -12.45
N ALA A 305 11.64 6.25 -11.93
CA ALA A 305 12.13 7.10 -10.86
C ALA A 305 12.37 6.30 -9.57
N PHE A 306 11.46 5.39 -9.22
CA PHE A 306 11.63 4.50 -8.08
C PHE A 306 12.85 3.59 -8.26
N ARG A 307 13.01 2.96 -9.44
CA ARG A 307 14.16 2.10 -9.75
C ARG A 307 15.49 2.84 -9.81
N THR A 308 15.48 4.11 -10.24
CA THR A 308 16.68 4.96 -10.17
C THR A 308 17.09 5.23 -8.73
N ARG A 309 16.13 5.44 -7.85
CA ARG A 309 16.37 5.68 -6.42
C ARG A 309 16.78 4.41 -5.68
N PHE A 310 16.20 3.27 -6.03
CA PHE A 310 16.45 1.95 -5.44
C PHE A 310 16.82 0.93 -6.53
N PRO A 311 18.10 0.92 -6.98
CA PRO A 311 18.51 0.13 -8.15
C PRO A 311 18.65 -1.37 -7.90
N ALA A 312 18.81 -1.78 -6.62
CA ALA A 312 18.99 -3.19 -6.29
C ALA A 312 17.73 -4.01 -6.62
N ALA A 313 17.90 -5.21 -7.18
CA ALA A 313 16.79 -6.06 -7.61
C ALA A 313 15.84 -6.40 -6.45
N GLN A 314 16.37 -6.73 -5.29
CA GLN A 314 15.59 -7.04 -4.08
C GLN A 314 14.79 -5.85 -3.54
N ASP A 315 15.01 -4.64 -4.04
CA ASP A 315 14.28 -3.43 -3.65
C ASP A 315 13.15 -3.07 -4.64
N ASP A 316 13.01 -3.84 -5.73
CA ASP A 316 12.05 -3.60 -6.80
C ASP A 316 10.64 -4.00 -6.41
N TYR A 317 10.08 -3.25 -5.48
CA TYR A 317 8.68 -3.37 -5.08
C TYR A 317 8.05 -1.99 -4.88
N PRO A 318 7.88 -1.21 -5.98
CA PRO A 318 7.17 0.06 -5.90
C PRO A 318 5.67 -0.16 -5.68
N VAL A 319 5.10 0.61 -4.77
CA VAL A 319 3.68 0.57 -4.40
C VAL A 319 3.12 1.98 -4.51
N ARG A 320 2.38 2.28 -5.60
CA ARG A 320 1.95 3.65 -5.93
C ARG A 320 1.11 4.29 -4.83
N ARG A 321 0.18 3.56 -4.24
CA ARG A 321 -0.70 4.09 -3.18
C ARG A 321 0.05 4.62 -1.95
N MET A 322 1.26 4.09 -1.65
CA MET A 322 2.05 4.57 -0.51
C MET A 322 2.61 5.97 -0.78
N SER A 323 3.17 6.21 -1.97
CA SER A 323 3.60 7.55 -2.36
C SER A 323 2.40 8.49 -2.49
N MET A 324 1.29 8.03 -3.10
CA MET A 324 0.05 8.80 -3.22
C MET A 324 -0.53 9.17 -1.85
N MET A 325 -0.47 8.29 -0.85
CA MET A 325 -0.88 8.61 0.52
C MET A 325 -0.10 9.81 1.06
N ILE A 326 1.21 9.84 0.90
CA ILE A 326 2.06 10.95 1.34
C ILE A 326 1.73 12.23 0.56
N GLU A 327 1.54 12.13 -0.76
CA GLU A 327 1.16 13.25 -1.61
C GLU A 327 -0.22 13.82 -1.23
N MET A 328 -1.21 12.95 -1.00
CA MET A 328 -2.55 13.37 -0.56
C MET A 328 -2.55 13.95 0.85
N LEU A 329 -1.74 13.41 1.76
CA LEU A 329 -1.56 13.96 3.10
C LEU A 329 -0.97 15.38 3.02
N ALA A 330 0.07 15.58 2.21
CA ALA A 330 0.67 16.89 1.95
C ALA A 330 -0.33 17.87 1.31
N ALA A 331 -1.12 17.40 0.35
CA ALA A 331 -2.19 18.20 -0.27
C ALA A 331 -3.28 18.60 0.73
N ALA A 332 -3.67 17.69 1.62
CA ALA A 332 -4.63 17.97 2.70
C ALA A 332 -4.11 19.01 3.70
N MET A 333 -2.84 18.90 4.12
CA MET A 333 -2.18 19.90 4.96
C MET A 333 -2.13 21.28 4.28
N THR A 334 -1.74 21.30 3.00
CA THR A 334 -1.72 22.54 2.20
C THR A 334 -3.12 23.16 2.07
N ARG A 335 -4.14 22.33 1.80
CA ARG A 335 -5.55 22.78 1.74
C ARG A 335 -6.04 23.35 3.08
N ALA A 336 -5.64 22.73 4.19
CA ALA A 336 -5.96 23.19 5.55
C ALA A 336 -5.12 24.42 5.93
N GLY A 337 -3.97 24.64 5.30
CA GLY A 337 -2.95 25.61 5.71
C GLY A 337 -2.39 25.30 7.11
N SER A 338 -2.41 24.02 7.53
CA SER A 338 -2.08 23.60 8.89
C SER A 338 -1.67 22.13 8.91
N ALA A 339 -0.80 21.75 9.85
CA ALA A 339 -0.50 20.37 10.21
C ALA A 339 -1.31 19.88 11.43
N ASP A 340 -2.38 20.62 11.82
CA ASP A 340 -3.30 20.14 12.86
C ASP A 340 -4.06 18.89 12.39
N PRO A 341 -4.04 17.77 13.15
CA PRO A 341 -4.65 16.51 12.73
C PRO A 341 -6.15 16.59 12.45
N VAL A 342 -6.89 17.44 13.16
CA VAL A 342 -8.35 17.65 12.91
C VAL A 342 -8.56 18.37 11.59
N ALA A 343 -7.83 19.44 11.37
CA ALA A 343 -7.93 20.24 10.13
C ALA A 343 -7.53 19.40 8.91
N VAL A 344 -6.49 18.58 9.05
CA VAL A 344 -6.01 17.68 7.97
C VAL A 344 -7.01 16.55 7.70
N ALA A 345 -7.58 15.91 8.74
CA ALA A 345 -8.60 14.87 8.56
C ALA A 345 -9.84 15.42 7.82
N ARG A 346 -10.31 16.62 8.19
CA ARG A 346 -11.41 17.32 7.48
C ARG A 346 -11.03 17.70 6.04
N ALA A 347 -9.77 18.11 5.83
CA ALA A 347 -9.30 18.45 4.49
C ALA A 347 -9.14 17.22 3.57
N LEU A 348 -8.93 16.02 4.15
CA LEU A 348 -8.95 14.76 3.41
C LEU A 348 -10.36 14.40 2.93
N GLU A 349 -11.43 14.74 3.68
CA GLU A 349 -12.81 14.42 3.29
C GLU A 349 -13.15 15.03 1.93
N GLY A 350 -13.47 14.16 0.95
CA GLY A 350 -13.79 14.57 -0.42
C GLY A 350 -12.58 15.05 -1.24
N LEU A 351 -11.36 14.91 -0.74
CA LEU A 351 -10.16 15.27 -1.49
C LEU A 351 -9.98 14.31 -2.66
N SER A 352 -10.01 14.87 -3.87
CA SER A 352 -9.66 14.14 -5.10
C SER A 352 -8.21 14.36 -5.45
N PHE A 353 -7.58 13.32 -5.95
CA PHE A 353 -6.19 13.30 -6.39
C PHE A 353 -6.11 12.63 -7.76
N ASP A 354 -5.42 13.25 -8.70
CA ASP A 354 -5.21 12.73 -10.04
C ASP A 354 -3.76 13.01 -10.45
N ASP A 355 -2.96 11.97 -10.55
CA ASP A 355 -1.57 12.03 -11.03
C ASP A 355 -1.47 11.80 -12.55
N GLY A 356 -2.64 11.70 -13.21
CA GLY A 356 -2.77 11.50 -14.66
C GLY A 356 -2.71 10.05 -15.11
N PHE A 357 -2.64 9.09 -14.18
CA PHE A 357 -2.87 7.66 -14.44
C PHE A 357 -3.65 6.96 -13.32
N HIS A 358 -3.87 7.63 -12.19
CA HIS A 358 -4.49 7.08 -11.00
C HIS A 358 -5.41 8.12 -10.32
N ALA A 359 -6.63 8.27 -10.84
CA ALA A 359 -7.63 9.16 -10.24
C ALA A 359 -8.26 8.51 -9.00
N SER A 360 -8.23 9.20 -7.87
CA SER A 360 -8.70 8.70 -6.58
C SER A 360 -9.44 9.78 -5.80
N THR A 361 -10.33 9.40 -4.89
CA THR A 361 -11.06 10.33 -4.02
C THR A 361 -11.21 9.73 -2.63
N MET A 362 -10.87 10.48 -1.59
CA MET A 362 -11.14 10.09 -0.20
C MET A 362 -12.63 10.28 0.10
N ARG A 363 -13.35 9.19 0.34
CA ARG A 363 -14.78 9.24 0.64
C ARG A 363 -15.01 9.83 2.03
N ALA A 364 -15.80 10.92 2.09
CA ALA A 364 -16.03 11.66 3.34
C ALA A 364 -16.80 10.84 4.40
N GLN A 365 -17.64 9.88 3.96
CA GLN A 365 -18.50 9.11 4.86
C GLN A 365 -17.71 8.25 5.84
N ASP A 366 -16.59 7.67 5.41
CA ASP A 366 -15.88 6.63 6.14
C ASP A 366 -14.35 6.67 5.98
N HIS A 367 -13.83 7.71 5.37
CA HIS A 367 -12.40 7.90 5.09
C HIS A 367 -11.76 6.72 4.33
N GLN A 368 -12.54 6.08 3.44
CA GLN A 368 -12.07 5.07 2.49
C GLN A 368 -11.65 5.74 1.18
N LEU A 369 -10.42 5.52 0.74
CA LEU A 369 -10.02 5.94 -0.59
C LEU A 369 -10.74 5.11 -1.66
N ILE A 370 -11.36 5.79 -2.60
CA ILE A 370 -11.94 5.21 -3.80
C ILE A 370 -10.94 5.42 -4.94
N GLN A 371 -10.48 4.31 -5.52
CA GLN A 371 -9.39 4.28 -6.51
C GLN A 371 -9.61 3.15 -7.51
N PRO A 372 -8.98 3.17 -8.69
CA PRO A 372 -9.03 2.05 -9.62
C PRO A 372 -8.34 0.81 -9.04
N LEU A 373 -8.75 -0.36 -9.51
CA LEU A 373 -8.09 -1.63 -9.22
C LEU A 373 -7.72 -2.35 -10.52
N TYR A 374 -6.60 -3.03 -10.49
CA TYR A 374 -6.12 -3.88 -11.58
C TYR A 374 -6.08 -5.33 -11.08
N VAL A 375 -6.78 -6.22 -11.79
CA VAL A 375 -6.52 -7.65 -11.67
C VAL A 375 -5.50 -8.00 -12.76
N MET A 376 -4.46 -8.68 -12.38
CA MET A 376 -3.31 -8.93 -13.21
C MET A 376 -2.87 -10.39 -13.11
N GLU A 377 -2.29 -10.89 -14.19
CA GLU A 377 -1.80 -12.27 -14.31
C GLU A 377 -0.29 -12.26 -14.51
N MET A 378 0.40 -13.14 -13.82
CA MET A 378 1.84 -13.32 -13.93
C MET A 378 2.23 -13.90 -15.29
N ASP A 379 3.24 -13.32 -15.93
CA ASP A 379 3.79 -13.79 -17.21
C ASP A 379 5.29 -13.45 -17.31
N LYS A 380 5.94 -13.94 -18.36
CA LYS A 380 7.36 -13.66 -18.65
C LYS A 380 7.56 -12.23 -19.11
N ALA A 381 8.66 -11.64 -18.68
CA ALA A 381 9.10 -10.36 -19.25
C ALA A 381 9.31 -10.47 -20.76
N GLY A 382 8.90 -9.43 -21.50
CA GLY A 382 8.93 -9.40 -22.95
C GLY A 382 7.69 -9.99 -23.65
N THR A 383 6.77 -10.63 -22.90
CA THR A 383 5.45 -11.01 -23.47
C THR A 383 4.55 -9.77 -23.62
N PRO A 384 3.53 -9.79 -24.50
CA PRO A 384 2.59 -8.69 -24.64
C PRO A 384 1.97 -8.28 -23.29
N GLY A 385 2.17 -7.01 -22.89
CA GLY A 385 1.68 -6.46 -21.63
C GLY A 385 2.63 -6.63 -20.44
N VAL A 386 3.79 -7.30 -20.57
CA VAL A 386 4.82 -7.42 -19.53
C VAL A 386 6.13 -6.84 -20.04
N ARG A 387 6.28 -5.54 -19.91
CA ARG A 387 7.49 -4.80 -20.29
C ARG A 387 8.52 -4.73 -19.17
N PHE A 388 8.06 -4.64 -17.94
CA PHE A 388 8.86 -4.63 -16.73
C PHE A 388 8.64 -5.93 -15.95
N ASP A 389 9.72 -6.54 -15.50
CA ASP A 389 9.69 -7.66 -14.57
C ASP A 389 9.70 -7.16 -13.11
N ASN A 390 9.52 -8.08 -12.19
CA ASN A 390 9.66 -7.83 -10.77
C ASN A 390 11.01 -8.37 -10.30
N GLU A 391 11.79 -7.58 -9.60
CA GLU A 391 13.04 -7.99 -8.91
C GLU A 391 14.14 -8.57 -9.83
N GLY A 392 14.13 -8.23 -11.12
CA GLY A 392 15.06 -8.83 -12.08
C GLY A 392 14.84 -10.34 -12.27
N SER A 393 13.67 -10.84 -11.90
CA SER A 393 13.34 -12.26 -11.93
C SER A 393 13.05 -12.80 -13.33
N GLY A 394 12.82 -11.91 -14.31
CA GLY A 394 12.33 -12.27 -15.64
C GLY A 394 10.81 -12.48 -15.70
N TYR A 395 10.09 -12.24 -14.61
CA TYR A 395 8.62 -12.38 -14.51
C TYR A 395 7.99 -11.09 -14.03
N GLY A 396 6.85 -10.75 -14.61
CA GLY A 396 6.06 -9.59 -14.24
C GLY A 396 4.57 -9.89 -14.36
N PHE A 397 3.76 -8.85 -14.39
CA PHE A 397 2.30 -9.00 -14.47
C PHE A 397 1.76 -8.19 -15.64
N ARG A 398 0.75 -8.76 -16.32
CA ARG A 398 -0.08 -8.05 -17.31
C ARG A 398 -1.47 -7.82 -16.77
N THR A 399 -2.09 -6.70 -17.10
CA THR A 399 -3.49 -6.43 -16.73
C THR A 399 -4.43 -7.40 -17.46
N VAL A 400 -5.29 -8.10 -16.72
CA VAL A 400 -6.39 -8.90 -17.26
C VAL A 400 -7.75 -8.24 -17.05
N LEU A 401 -7.87 -7.37 -16.06
CA LEU A 401 -9.05 -6.54 -15.81
C LEU A 401 -8.66 -5.24 -15.13
N ALA A 402 -9.02 -4.10 -15.71
CA ALA A 402 -8.99 -2.81 -15.06
C ALA A 402 -10.40 -2.45 -14.57
N VAL A 403 -10.54 -2.19 -13.28
CA VAL A 403 -11.78 -1.76 -12.64
C VAL A 403 -11.66 -0.26 -12.36
N PRO A 404 -12.42 0.59 -13.06
CA PRO A 404 -12.33 2.04 -12.84
C PRO A 404 -12.82 2.40 -11.44
N ALA A 405 -12.30 3.51 -10.88
CA ALA A 405 -12.60 3.96 -9.51
C ALA A 405 -14.12 4.02 -9.21
N GLN A 406 -14.92 4.41 -10.17
CA GLN A 406 -16.38 4.53 -10.02
C GLN A 406 -17.08 3.19 -9.78
N ARG A 407 -16.44 2.05 -10.08
CA ARG A 407 -16.97 0.71 -9.92
C ARG A 407 -16.41 -0.01 -8.68
N THR A 408 -15.47 0.59 -7.96
CA THR A 408 -14.86 -0.02 -6.77
C THR A 408 -15.60 0.25 -5.46
N PRO A 409 -16.44 1.32 -5.29
CA PRO A 409 -17.10 1.58 -4.03
C PRO A 409 -18.01 0.43 -3.60
N MET A 410 -17.96 0.12 -2.32
CA MET A 410 -18.91 -0.78 -1.65
C MET A 410 -19.73 0.03 -0.63
N PRO A 411 -20.93 -0.46 -0.26
CA PRO A 411 -21.72 0.15 0.81
C PRO A 411 -20.91 0.27 2.10
N SER A 412 -21.09 1.36 2.81
CA SER A 412 -20.42 1.59 4.10
C SER A 412 -21.43 1.53 5.24
N THR A 413 -21.06 0.86 6.34
CA THR A 413 -21.80 0.82 7.60
C THR A 413 -21.23 1.79 8.63
N CYS A 414 -20.34 2.70 8.20
CA CYS A 414 -19.68 3.67 9.07
C CYS A 414 -20.64 4.71 9.64
N SER A 415 -20.55 4.92 10.95
CA SER A 415 -21.26 5.97 11.68
C SER A 415 -20.29 6.69 12.62
N MET A 416 -19.18 7.23 12.05
CA MET A 416 -18.17 7.91 12.86
C MET A 416 -18.63 9.23 13.45
N THR A 417 -18.21 9.50 14.69
CA THR A 417 -18.38 10.82 15.33
C THR A 417 -17.22 11.73 14.91
N ARG A 418 -17.54 12.94 14.48
CA ARG A 418 -16.57 13.99 14.14
C ARG A 418 -16.42 14.98 15.28
N PRO A 419 -15.17 15.37 15.65
CA PRO A 419 -14.94 16.40 16.69
C PRO A 419 -15.29 17.82 16.23
#